data_7a20f771f33be5ec0c73dc3c6fde85a2
#
_entry.id   7a20f771f33be5ec0c73dc3c6fde85a2
#
_cell.length_a   1.000
_cell.length_b   1.000
_cell.length_c   1.000
_cell.angle_alpha   90.00
_cell.angle_beta   90.00
_cell.angle_gamma   90.00
#
_symmetry.space_group_name_H-M   'P 1'
#
loop_
_entity.id
_entity.type
_entity.pdbx_description
1 polymer ?
#
loop_
_entity_poly.entity_id
_entity_poly.type
_entity_poly.pdbx_seq_one_letter_code
_entity_poly.pdbx_strand_id
1 'polypeptide(L)'
;EVKAMDLTDREGCIKLHEDVKAKYGAIDVLINDAGFGTCGEFTKTDLNKEIGMIDTNIVALHILTKLFLQDMVEVNRGHIMNVASIAGFMPGPLMATYYSTKAYVVRLTQSIRQELFMKHSKVKISALCPGPVNTNFNKVADVKFNLAEANSKQVAKYAVRKMFANKILIFPSFTMWLGRLLFKIMPDQLSAFFCYFAQKRKIS
;
A
#
# COMPACT_ATOMS: atom_id res chain seq x y z
N GLU A 1 21.23 -5.40 8.20
CA GLU A 1 21.73 -4.05 7.88
C GLU A 1 20.56 -3.06 7.90
N VAL A 2 20.78 -1.86 8.44
CA VAL A 2 19.79 -0.76 8.44
C VAL A 2 20.37 0.37 7.60
N LYS A 3 19.57 0.89 6.64
CA LYS A 3 19.91 2.05 5.84
C LYS A 3 18.79 3.09 6.01
N ALA A 4 19.06 4.10 6.84
CA ALA A 4 18.13 5.21 7.04
C ALA A 4 18.20 6.16 5.85
N MET A 5 17.04 6.48 5.24
CA MET A 5 16.92 7.42 4.12
C MET A 5 15.52 8.03 4.05
N ASP A 6 15.41 9.16 3.38
CA ASP A 6 14.12 9.74 3.02
C ASP A 6 13.65 9.13 1.69
N LEU A 7 12.47 8.50 1.70
CA LEU A 7 11.90 7.89 0.50
C LEU A 7 11.27 8.92 -0.48
N THR A 8 11.15 10.19 -0.09
CA THR A 8 10.77 11.26 -1.04
C THR A 8 11.92 11.63 -1.99
N ASP A 9 13.15 11.24 -1.64
CA ASP A 9 14.33 11.36 -2.50
C ASP A 9 14.31 10.23 -3.56
N ARG A 10 13.95 10.59 -4.79
CA ARG A 10 13.85 9.66 -5.93
C ARG A 10 15.19 9.07 -6.33
N GLU A 11 16.24 9.91 -6.38
CA GLU A 11 17.60 9.47 -6.69
C GLU A 11 18.13 8.54 -5.60
N GLY A 12 17.82 8.84 -4.34
CA GLY A 12 18.12 7.98 -3.21
C GLY A 12 17.45 6.61 -3.32
N CYS A 13 16.21 6.54 -3.80
CA CYS A 13 15.51 5.26 -4.06
C CYS A 13 16.20 4.43 -5.16
N ILE A 14 16.64 5.08 -6.25
CA ILE A 14 17.39 4.41 -7.34
C ILE A 14 18.72 3.90 -6.80
N LYS A 15 19.46 4.75 -6.07
CA LYS A 15 20.74 4.39 -5.46
C LYS A 15 20.60 3.24 -4.45
N LEU A 16 19.51 3.21 -3.68
CA LEU A 16 19.23 2.09 -2.77
C LEU A 16 19.15 0.76 -3.54
N HIS A 17 18.45 0.74 -4.67
CA HIS A 17 18.37 -0.45 -5.50
C HIS A 17 19.75 -0.86 -6.03
N GLU A 18 20.54 0.10 -6.57
CA GLU A 18 21.88 -0.15 -7.09
C GLU A 18 22.81 -0.73 -6.02
N ASP A 19 22.83 -0.15 -4.82
CA ASP A 19 23.64 -0.60 -3.69
C ASP A 19 23.26 -2.02 -3.25
N VAL A 20 21.95 -2.33 -3.19
CA VAL A 20 21.43 -3.66 -2.83
C VAL A 20 21.79 -4.67 -3.91
N LYS A 21 21.58 -4.33 -5.19
CA LYS A 21 21.93 -5.19 -6.33
C LYS A 21 23.43 -5.50 -6.39
N ALA A 22 24.28 -4.48 -6.19
CA ALA A 22 25.73 -4.66 -6.18
C ALA A 22 26.21 -5.58 -5.06
N LYS A 23 25.55 -5.52 -3.90
CA LYS A 23 25.97 -6.28 -2.72
C LYS A 23 25.38 -7.70 -2.66
N TYR A 24 24.12 -7.88 -3.06
CA TYR A 24 23.35 -9.13 -2.85
C TYR A 24 22.86 -9.78 -4.15
N GLY A 25 22.97 -9.10 -5.30
CA GLY A 25 22.34 -9.52 -6.53
C GLY A 25 20.80 -9.37 -6.46
N ALA A 26 20.09 -10.23 -7.15
CA ALA A 26 18.63 -10.26 -7.11
C ALA A 26 18.14 -10.77 -5.74
N ILE A 27 17.37 -9.95 -5.02
CA ILE A 27 16.79 -10.33 -3.73
C ILE A 27 15.58 -11.24 -3.90
N ASP A 28 15.29 -12.07 -2.90
CA ASP A 28 14.17 -13.02 -2.94
C ASP A 28 12.82 -12.37 -2.56
N VAL A 29 12.83 -11.35 -1.69
CA VAL A 29 11.61 -10.69 -1.19
C VAL A 29 11.81 -9.20 -1.05
N LEU A 30 10.89 -8.42 -1.64
CA LEU A 30 10.73 -6.98 -1.40
C LEU A 30 9.40 -6.72 -0.69
N ILE A 31 9.42 -5.95 0.39
CA ILE A 31 8.20 -5.48 1.05
C ILE A 31 8.22 -3.94 1.08
N ASN A 32 7.35 -3.32 0.28
CA ASN A 32 7.14 -1.88 0.29
C ASN A 32 6.08 -1.55 1.35
N ASP A 33 6.51 -1.21 2.56
CA ASP A 33 5.64 -0.96 3.73
C ASP A 33 5.50 0.54 4.05
N ALA A 34 6.51 1.34 3.71
CA ALA A 34 6.51 2.76 4.01
C ALA A 34 5.29 3.48 3.42
N GLY A 35 4.71 4.37 4.22
CA GLY A 35 3.57 5.17 3.79
C GLY A 35 2.87 5.85 4.97
N PHE A 36 2.22 6.96 4.67
CA PHE A 36 1.45 7.71 5.65
C PHE A 36 0.18 8.28 5.02
N GLY A 37 -0.67 8.90 5.84
CA GLY A 37 -1.91 9.54 5.45
C GLY A 37 -2.04 10.95 6.01
N THR A 38 -3.00 11.70 5.50
CA THR A 38 -3.49 12.93 6.10
C THR A 38 -5.01 12.97 6.07
N CYS A 39 -5.62 13.64 7.02
CA CYS A 39 -7.06 13.78 7.12
C CYS A 39 -7.44 15.26 7.22
N GLY A 40 -8.50 15.65 6.53
CA GLY A 40 -9.02 17.02 6.47
C GLY A 40 -9.75 17.28 5.16
N GLU A 41 -10.44 18.42 5.09
CA GLU A 41 -11.02 18.91 3.84
C GLU A 41 -9.89 19.19 2.84
N PHE A 42 -10.01 18.69 1.62
CA PHE A 42 -8.96 18.79 0.59
C PHE A 42 -8.49 20.24 0.33
N THR A 43 -9.39 21.19 0.49
CA THR A 43 -9.07 22.61 0.34
C THR A 43 -8.33 23.23 1.53
N LYS A 44 -8.16 22.47 2.64
CA LYS A 44 -7.55 22.95 3.90
C LYS A 44 -6.31 22.15 4.30
N THR A 45 -6.09 20.99 3.70
CA THR A 45 -4.90 20.17 3.98
C THR A 45 -3.65 20.81 3.39
N ASP A 46 -2.51 20.58 4.02
CA ASP A 46 -1.22 21.13 3.58
C ASP A 46 -0.75 20.46 2.29
N LEU A 47 -0.48 21.26 1.25
CA LEU A 47 -0.05 20.79 -0.05
C LEU A 47 1.28 20.02 0.02
N ASN A 48 2.25 20.49 0.79
CA ASN A 48 3.56 19.85 0.87
C ASN A 48 3.45 18.47 1.55
N LYS A 49 2.59 18.37 2.58
CA LYS A 49 2.30 17.09 3.22
C LYS A 49 1.63 16.11 2.25
N GLU A 50 0.73 16.57 1.38
CA GLU A 50 0.10 15.74 0.35
C GLU A 50 1.06 15.30 -0.73
N ILE A 51 1.94 16.20 -1.23
CA ILE A 51 2.98 15.85 -2.20
C ILE A 51 3.96 14.84 -1.59
N GLY A 52 4.44 15.06 -0.37
CA GLY A 52 5.29 14.08 0.33
C GLY A 52 4.62 12.72 0.51
N MET A 53 3.30 12.69 0.73
CA MET A 53 2.51 11.45 0.76
C MET A 53 2.47 10.76 -0.61
N ILE A 54 2.30 11.51 -1.69
CA ILE A 54 2.35 10.98 -3.06
C ILE A 54 3.74 10.44 -3.37
N ASP A 55 4.79 11.19 -3.05
CA ASP A 55 6.17 10.77 -3.27
C ASP A 55 6.49 9.49 -2.50
N THR A 56 6.09 9.37 -1.25
CA THR A 56 6.32 8.16 -0.44
C THR A 56 5.42 6.99 -0.87
N ASN A 57 4.08 7.20 -0.92
CA ASN A 57 3.12 6.11 -1.11
C ASN A 57 3.07 5.62 -2.56
N ILE A 58 3.41 6.47 -3.54
CA ILE A 58 3.35 6.16 -4.98
C ILE A 58 4.74 6.12 -5.59
N VAL A 59 5.46 7.24 -5.60
CA VAL A 59 6.68 7.38 -6.42
C VAL A 59 7.78 6.43 -5.93
N ALA A 60 8.11 6.45 -4.65
CA ALA A 60 9.10 5.55 -4.07
C ALA A 60 8.72 4.07 -4.25
N LEU A 61 7.47 3.73 -3.92
CA LEU A 61 6.95 2.36 -4.11
C LEU A 61 7.04 1.93 -5.58
N HIS A 62 6.69 2.82 -6.51
CA HIS A 62 6.77 2.55 -7.96
C HIS A 62 8.20 2.28 -8.40
N ILE A 63 9.15 3.16 -8.04
CA ILE A 63 10.58 3.04 -8.37
C ILE A 63 11.11 1.70 -7.86
N LEU A 64 10.96 1.43 -6.56
CA LEU A 64 11.49 0.21 -5.95
C LEU A 64 10.80 -1.05 -6.52
N THR A 65 9.46 -1.03 -6.70
CA THR A 65 8.76 -2.14 -7.33
C THR A 65 9.30 -2.39 -8.75
N LYS A 66 9.49 -1.34 -9.56
CA LYS A 66 9.96 -1.46 -10.94
C LYS A 66 11.35 -2.06 -11.03
N LEU A 67 12.31 -1.49 -10.29
CA LEU A 67 13.71 -1.87 -10.36
C LEU A 67 13.94 -3.28 -9.82
N PHE A 68 13.45 -3.59 -8.63
CA PHE A 68 13.59 -4.95 -8.08
C PHE A 68 12.81 -6.01 -8.85
N LEU A 69 11.66 -5.65 -9.46
CA LEU A 69 10.93 -6.57 -10.31
C LEU A 69 11.72 -6.96 -11.55
N GLN A 70 12.46 -6.02 -12.16
CA GLN A 70 13.33 -6.30 -13.30
C GLN A 70 14.36 -7.36 -12.94
N ASP A 71 15.08 -7.18 -11.82
CA ASP A 71 16.08 -8.16 -11.37
C ASP A 71 15.46 -9.53 -11.05
N MET A 72 14.29 -9.55 -10.40
CA MET A 72 13.58 -10.81 -10.10
C MET A 72 13.14 -11.53 -11.36
N VAL A 73 12.71 -10.80 -12.39
CA VAL A 73 12.30 -11.39 -13.68
C VAL A 73 13.49 -11.98 -14.43
N GLU A 74 14.66 -11.33 -14.41
CA GLU A 74 15.91 -11.86 -14.99
C GLU A 74 16.27 -13.23 -14.43
N VAL A 75 16.15 -13.41 -13.10
CA VAL A 75 16.44 -14.69 -12.44
C VAL A 75 15.21 -15.61 -12.33
N ASN A 76 14.06 -15.15 -12.83
CA ASN A 76 12.75 -15.81 -12.78
C ASN A 76 12.35 -16.33 -11.40
N ARG A 77 12.68 -15.60 -10.35
CA ARG A 77 12.29 -15.88 -8.96
C ARG A 77 12.14 -14.58 -8.18
N GLY A 78 11.35 -14.60 -7.12
CA GLY A 78 11.18 -13.48 -6.20
C GLY A 78 9.72 -13.21 -5.87
N HIS A 79 9.51 -12.43 -4.82
CA HIS A 79 8.19 -12.04 -4.37
C HIS A 79 8.17 -10.59 -3.89
N ILE A 80 7.27 -9.78 -4.45
CA ILE A 80 7.04 -8.40 -4.01
C ILE A 80 5.73 -8.34 -3.22
N MET A 81 5.73 -7.67 -2.07
CA MET A 81 4.52 -7.30 -1.36
C MET A 81 4.44 -5.78 -1.20
N ASN A 82 3.40 -5.18 -1.79
CA ASN A 82 3.10 -3.77 -1.66
C ASN A 82 2.03 -3.56 -0.59
N VAL A 83 2.29 -2.69 0.40
CA VAL A 83 1.31 -2.39 1.46
C VAL A 83 0.35 -1.32 0.97
N ALA A 84 -0.83 -1.77 0.54
CA ALA A 84 -1.97 -0.96 0.15
C ALA A 84 -2.86 -0.64 1.37
N SER A 85 -4.17 -0.72 1.21
CA SER A 85 -5.20 -0.56 2.25
C SER A 85 -6.56 -0.96 1.71
N ILE A 86 -7.53 -1.22 2.57
CA ILE A 86 -8.95 -1.27 2.20
C ILE A 86 -9.42 0.06 1.59
N ALA A 87 -8.79 1.18 1.96
CA ALA A 87 -9.00 2.50 1.39
C ALA A 87 -8.80 2.56 -0.14
N GLY A 88 -8.03 1.65 -0.72
CA GLY A 88 -7.80 1.58 -2.16
C GLY A 88 -8.96 1.03 -3.00
N PHE A 89 -10.12 0.76 -2.41
CA PHE A 89 -11.27 0.16 -3.10
C PHE A 89 -12.49 1.08 -3.19
N MET A 90 -12.43 2.29 -2.66
CA MET A 90 -13.54 3.24 -2.63
C MET A 90 -13.03 4.69 -2.62
N PRO A 91 -13.83 5.68 -3.02
CA PRO A 91 -13.48 7.09 -2.80
C PRO A 91 -13.50 7.43 -1.30
N GLY A 92 -12.54 8.27 -0.87
CA GLY A 92 -12.36 8.63 0.54
C GLY A 92 -12.41 10.13 0.82
N PRO A 93 -13.60 10.77 0.85
CA PRO A 93 -13.71 12.16 1.28
C PRO A 93 -13.03 12.40 2.64
N LEU A 94 -12.45 13.57 2.85
CA LEU A 94 -11.62 13.96 3.99
C LEU A 94 -10.27 13.22 4.12
N MET A 95 -9.99 12.26 3.23
CA MET A 95 -8.70 11.58 3.07
C MET A 95 -8.43 11.31 1.58
N ALA A 96 -8.84 12.24 0.71
CA ALA A 96 -8.88 12.03 -0.74
C ALA A 96 -7.54 11.56 -1.32
N THR A 97 -6.46 12.26 -1.03
CA THR A 97 -5.10 11.93 -1.52
C THR A 97 -4.66 10.56 -1.01
N TYR A 98 -4.86 10.25 0.28
CA TYR A 98 -4.50 8.93 0.83
C TYR A 98 -5.22 7.78 0.12
N TYR A 99 -6.55 7.86 -0.03
CA TYR A 99 -7.34 6.82 -0.71
C TYR A 99 -6.90 6.65 -2.15
N SER A 100 -6.63 7.75 -2.85
CA SER A 100 -6.12 7.73 -4.23
C SER A 100 -4.74 7.06 -4.32
N THR A 101 -3.82 7.35 -3.39
CA THR A 101 -2.51 6.67 -3.37
C THR A 101 -2.66 5.17 -3.17
N LYS A 102 -3.55 4.73 -2.27
CA LYS A 102 -3.77 3.30 -2.00
C LYS A 102 -4.52 2.59 -3.13
N ALA A 103 -5.40 3.29 -3.87
CA ALA A 103 -6.01 2.78 -5.08
C ALA A 103 -4.97 2.55 -6.19
N TYR A 104 -4.02 3.48 -6.37
CA TYR A 104 -2.89 3.30 -7.26
C TYR A 104 -2.12 2.01 -6.96
N VAL A 105 -1.73 1.79 -5.69
CA VAL A 105 -0.97 0.61 -5.27
C VAL A 105 -1.71 -0.69 -5.57
N VAL A 106 -3.03 -0.73 -5.29
CA VAL A 106 -3.87 -1.90 -5.58
C VAL A 106 -3.88 -2.20 -7.08
N ARG A 107 -4.14 -1.18 -7.92
CA ARG A 107 -4.26 -1.35 -9.37
C ARG A 107 -2.92 -1.72 -10.02
N LEU A 108 -1.85 -1.03 -9.64
CA LEU A 108 -0.50 -1.34 -10.09
C LEU A 108 -0.15 -2.81 -9.82
N THR A 109 -0.35 -3.25 -8.57
CA THR A 109 -0.04 -4.64 -8.16
C THR A 109 -0.86 -5.66 -8.95
N GLN A 110 -2.16 -5.42 -9.17
CA GLN A 110 -3.02 -6.30 -9.94
C GLN A 110 -2.60 -6.39 -11.42
N SER A 111 -2.24 -5.26 -12.03
CA SER A 111 -1.80 -5.19 -13.43
C SER A 111 -0.49 -5.95 -13.63
N ILE A 112 0.52 -5.67 -12.81
CA ILE A 112 1.81 -6.38 -12.85
C ILE A 112 1.60 -7.88 -12.64
N ARG A 113 0.72 -8.27 -11.71
CA ARG A 113 0.41 -9.69 -11.49
C ARG A 113 -0.12 -10.37 -12.74
N GLN A 114 -0.99 -9.70 -13.49
CA GLN A 114 -1.55 -10.25 -14.73
C GLN A 114 -0.49 -10.36 -15.82
N GLU A 115 0.40 -9.36 -15.94
CA GLU A 115 1.52 -9.40 -16.89
C GLU A 115 2.47 -10.57 -16.60
N LEU A 116 2.84 -10.78 -15.34
CA LEU A 116 3.67 -11.89 -14.91
C LEU A 116 3.01 -13.25 -15.19
N PHE A 117 1.69 -13.34 -14.97
CA PHE A 117 0.92 -14.55 -15.27
C PHE A 117 0.94 -14.88 -16.77
N MET A 118 0.68 -13.88 -17.63
CA MET A 118 0.68 -14.07 -19.09
C MET A 118 2.06 -14.47 -19.64
N LYS A 119 3.14 -14.07 -18.96
CA LYS A 119 4.53 -14.45 -19.30
C LYS A 119 4.99 -15.75 -18.62
N HIS A 120 4.10 -16.48 -17.95
CA HIS A 120 4.44 -17.69 -17.18
C HIS A 120 5.60 -17.51 -16.19
N SER A 121 5.78 -16.28 -15.66
CA SER A 121 6.85 -15.96 -14.74
C SER A 121 6.63 -16.63 -13.37
N LYS A 122 7.72 -17.10 -12.76
CA LYS A 122 7.70 -17.61 -11.38
C LYS A 122 7.70 -16.50 -10.35
N VAL A 123 8.01 -15.25 -10.75
CA VAL A 123 7.95 -14.08 -9.87
C VAL A 123 6.51 -13.83 -9.41
N LYS A 124 6.33 -13.48 -8.16
CA LYS A 124 5.03 -13.21 -7.55
C LYS A 124 4.95 -11.78 -7.03
N ILE A 125 3.75 -11.22 -7.09
CA ILE A 125 3.48 -9.92 -6.49
C ILE A 125 2.13 -9.95 -5.76
N SER A 126 2.07 -9.28 -4.61
CA SER A 126 0.90 -9.24 -3.72
C SER A 126 0.63 -7.82 -3.24
N ALA A 127 -0.62 -7.48 -2.97
CA ALA A 127 -1.00 -6.28 -2.23
C ALA A 127 -1.59 -6.67 -0.87
N LEU A 128 -1.02 -6.17 0.22
CA LEU A 128 -1.60 -6.24 1.54
C LEU A 128 -2.63 -5.11 1.69
N CYS A 129 -3.88 -5.46 1.99
CA CYS A 129 -5.00 -4.53 2.07
C CYS A 129 -5.60 -4.54 3.49
N PRO A 130 -4.92 -3.98 4.50
CA PRO A 130 -5.42 -3.96 5.87
C PRO A 130 -6.52 -2.91 6.05
N GLY A 131 -7.33 -3.11 7.09
CA GLY A 131 -8.10 -2.05 7.72
C GLY A 131 -7.23 -1.28 8.74
N PRO A 132 -7.82 -0.62 9.75
CA PRO A 132 -7.08 0.03 10.81
C PRO A 132 -6.17 -0.96 11.56
N VAL A 133 -4.89 -0.61 11.70
CA VAL A 133 -3.89 -1.40 12.41
C VAL A 133 -3.24 -0.51 13.47
N ASN A 134 -3.06 -1.04 14.67
CA ASN A 134 -2.41 -0.30 15.77
C ASN A 134 -0.93 -0.10 15.44
N THR A 135 -0.62 1.09 14.94
CA THR A 135 0.72 1.55 14.55
C THR A 135 0.83 3.07 14.76
N ASN A 136 1.96 3.65 14.47
CA ASN A 136 2.14 5.11 14.50
C ASN A 136 1.37 5.86 13.38
N PHE A 137 0.75 5.14 12.43
CA PHE A 137 -0.02 5.74 11.32
C PHE A 137 -1.07 6.73 11.82
N ASN A 138 -1.81 6.39 12.89
CA ASN A 138 -2.88 7.23 13.42
C ASN A 138 -2.38 8.59 13.92
N LYS A 139 -1.19 8.61 14.55
CA LYS A 139 -0.53 9.83 15.01
C LYS A 139 -0.08 10.71 13.84
N VAL A 140 0.47 10.11 12.78
CA VAL A 140 0.97 10.83 11.60
C VAL A 140 -0.18 11.37 10.75
N ALA A 141 -1.26 10.59 10.62
CA ALA A 141 -2.45 10.98 9.86
C ALA A 141 -3.39 11.92 10.62
N ASP A 142 -3.12 12.15 11.91
CA ASP A 142 -3.97 12.93 12.83
C ASP A 142 -5.42 12.44 12.83
N VAL A 143 -5.59 11.13 13.04
CA VAL A 143 -6.90 10.47 13.06
C VAL A 143 -7.06 9.59 14.29
N LYS A 144 -8.30 9.55 14.81
CA LYS A 144 -8.72 8.59 15.84
C LYS A 144 -9.65 7.57 15.19
N PHE A 145 -9.27 6.30 15.21
CA PHE A 145 -10.16 5.24 14.72
C PHE A 145 -11.10 4.77 15.84
N ASN A 146 -12.41 4.81 15.56
CA ASN A 146 -13.44 4.25 16.44
C ASN A 146 -13.66 2.74 16.21
N LEU A 147 -12.93 2.14 15.26
CA LEU A 147 -12.96 0.71 14.99
C LEU A 147 -11.83 0.02 15.78
N ALA A 148 -12.10 -1.20 16.23
CA ALA A 148 -11.07 -2.02 16.84
C ALA A 148 -9.86 -2.17 15.89
N GLU A 149 -8.71 -1.68 16.33
CA GLU A 149 -7.48 -1.77 15.58
C GLU A 149 -6.92 -3.19 15.65
N ALA A 150 -6.49 -3.70 14.51
CA ALA A 150 -5.85 -5.00 14.46
C ALA A 150 -4.43 -4.95 15.05
N ASN A 151 -4.01 -6.02 15.68
CA ASN A 151 -2.65 -6.15 16.20
C ASN A 151 -1.63 -6.24 15.02
N SER A 152 -0.69 -5.30 14.96
CA SER A 152 0.29 -5.20 13.86
C SER A 152 1.11 -6.48 13.66
N LYS A 153 1.52 -7.13 14.73
CA LYS A 153 2.29 -8.39 14.69
C LYS A 153 1.48 -9.54 14.07
N GLN A 154 0.18 -9.63 14.40
CA GLN A 154 -0.71 -10.63 13.82
C GLN A 154 -0.98 -10.35 12.34
N VAL A 155 -1.18 -9.08 11.96
CA VAL A 155 -1.34 -8.66 10.57
C VAL A 155 -0.11 -9.01 9.75
N ALA A 156 1.09 -8.69 10.23
CA ALA A 156 2.35 -8.99 9.56
C ALA A 156 2.55 -10.50 9.37
N LYS A 157 2.33 -11.30 10.41
CA LYS A 157 2.40 -12.78 10.34
C LYS A 157 1.44 -13.36 9.31
N TYR A 158 0.20 -12.86 9.31
CA TYR A 158 -0.82 -13.28 8.35
C TYR A 158 -0.42 -12.88 6.92
N ALA A 159 0.06 -11.64 6.73
CA ALA A 159 0.46 -11.09 5.43
C ALA A 159 1.57 -11.93 4.79
N VAL A 160 2.65 -12.19 5.52
CA VAL A 160 3.78 -13.00 5.03
C VAL A 160 3.33 -14.42 4.67
N ARG A 161 2.52 -15.07 5.52
CA ARG A 161 1.98 -16.41 5.21
C ARG A 161 1.14 -16.42 3.94
N LYS A 162 0.28 -15.40 3.73
CA LYS A 162 -0.57 -15.30 2.54
C LYS A 162 0.21 -14.89 1.28
N MET A 163 1.26 -14.08 1.43
CA MET A 163 2.21 -13.76 0.38
C MET A 163 2.83 -15.05 -0.17
N PHE A 164 3.42 -15.88 0.68
CA PHE A 164 4.01 -17.16 0.25
C PHE A 164 2.97 -18.18 -0.24
N ALA A 165 1.71 -18.08 0.19
CA ALA A 165 0.59 -18.82 -0.39
C ALA A 165 0.08 -18.23 -1.72
N ASN A 166 0.85 -17.29 -2.33
CA ASN A 166 0.60 -16.70 -3.65
C ASN A 166 -0.75 -15.97 -3.79
N LYS A 167 -1.25 -15.34 -2.71
CA LYS A 167 -2.47 -14.52 -2.75
C LYS A 167 -2.15 -13.15 -3.32
N ILE A 168 -2.92 -12.72 -4.33
CA ILE A 168 -2.74 -11.40 -4.99
C ILE A 168 -3.17 -10.28 -4.06
N LEU A 169 -4.36 -10.37 -3.50
CA LEU A 169 -4.90 -9.43 -2.53
C LEU A 169 -5.00 -10.12 -1.17
N ILE A 170 -4.38 -9.53 -0.16
CA ILE A 170 -4.29 -10.08 1.20
C ILE A 170 -5.11 -9.20 2.14
N PHE A 171 -6.21 -9.74 2.65
CA PHE A 171 -7.07 -9.07 3.63
C PHE A 171 -6.89 -9.77 4.98
N PRO A 172 -6.32 -9.10 6.00
CA PRO A 172 -6.09 -9.70 7.32
C PRO A 172 -7.37 -10.04 8.09
N SER A 173 -8.50 -9.41 7.73
CA SER A 173 -9.80 -9.65 8.33
C SER A 173 -10.84 -10.06 7.28
N PHE A 174 -11.69 -11.00 7.64
CA PHE A 174 -12.84 -11.40 6.81
C PHE A 174 -13.82 -10.24 6.58
N THR A 175 -14.02 -9.38 7.59
CA THR A 175 -14.87 -8.19 7.46
C THR A 175 -14.35 -7.21 6.42
N MET A 176 -13.03 -7.04 6.29
CA MET A 176 -12.41 -6.20 5.26
C MET A 176 -12.59 -6.80 3.87
N TRP A 177 -12.45 -8.12 3.74
CA TRP A 177 -12.71 -8.82 2.49
C TRP A 177 -14.18 -8.67 2.05
N LEU A 178 -15.12 -8.85 2.98
CA LEU A 178 -16.55 -8.66 2.71
C LEU A 178 -16.87 -7.20 2.36
N GLY A 179 -16.31 -6.24 3.11
CA GLY A 179 -16.46 -4.81 2.81
C GLY A 179 -16.03 -4.46 1.38
N ARG A 180 -14.89 -4.99 0.92
CA ARG A 180 -14.47 -4.82 -0.47
C ARG A 180 -15.50 -5.31 -1.48
N LEU A 181 -16.16 -6.45 -1.22
CA LEU A 181 -17.20 -6.97 -2.13
C LEU A 181 -18.40 -6.03 -2.20
N LEU A 182 -18.84 -5.51 -1.07
CA LEU A 182 -19.93 -4.53 -1.00
C LEU A 182 -19.57 -3.25 -1.77
N PHE A 183 -18.39 -2.68 -1.56
CA PHE A 183 -17.94 -1.49 -2.29
C PHE A 183 -17.75 -1.70 -3.80
N LYS A 184 -17.52 -2.93 -4.24
CA LYS A 184 -17.42 -3.23 -5.68
C LYS A 184 -18.75 -3.11 -6.43
N ILE A 185 -19.87 -3.37 -5.75
CA ILE A 185 -21.23 -3.31 -6.34
C ILE A 185 -21.98 -2.03 -6.00
N MET A 186 -21.52 -1.28 -5.00
CA MET A 186 -22.11 -0.01 -4.58
C MET A 186 -21.71 1.11 -5.55
N PRO A 187 -22.63 1.97 -5.99
CA PRO A 187 -22.27 3.18 -6.75
C PRO A 187 -21.28 4.05 -5.97
N ASP A 188 -20.30 4.63 -6.69
CA ASP A 188 -19.21 5.41 -6.07
C ASP A 188 -19.73 6.60 -5.25
N GLN A 189 -20.79 7.29 -5.70
CA GLN A 189 -21.41 8.40 -4.97
C GLN A 189 -21.95 7.96 -3.61
N LEU A 190 -22.59 6.77 -3.56
CA LEU A 190 -23.14 6.23 -2.33
C LEU A 190 -22.04 5.78 -1.37
N SER A 191 -20.99 5.15 -1.90
CA SER A 191 -19.82 4.76 -1.10
C SER A 191 -19.08 5.99 -0.54
N ALA A 192 -18.93 7.06 -1.35
CA ALA A 192 -18.37 8.34 -0.93
C ALA A 192 -19.19 8.99 0.19
N PHE A 193 -20.52 8.98 0.06
CA PHE A 193 -21.42 9.52 1.08
C PHE A 193 -21.22 8.82 2.44
N PHE A 194 -21.28 7.51 2.49
CA PHE A 194 -21.03 6.76 3.72
C PHE A 194 -19.62 6.96 4.26
N CYS A 195 -18.62 6.96 3.37
CA CYS A 195 -17.24 7.18 3.73
C CYS A 195 -17.03 8.57 4.38
N TYR A 196 -17.67 9.62 3.85
CA TYR A 196 -17.61 10.98 4.42
C TYR A 196 -18.02 11.00 5.90
N PHE A 197 -19.15 10.42 6.24
CA PHE A 197 -19.61 10.40 7.63
C PHE A 197 -18.74 9.53 8.54
N ALA A 198 -18.22 8.43 8.01
CA ALA A 198 -17.28 7.59 8.74
C ALA A 198 -15.94 8.32 9.00
N GLN A 199 -15.45 9.12 8.05
CA GLN A 199 -14.22 9.90 8.23
C GLN A 199 -14.45 11.13 9.12
N LYS A 200 -15.59 11.83 9.00
CA LYS A 200 -15.91 13.00 9.81
C LYS A 200 -15.86 12.70 11.31
N ARG A 201 -16.29 11.51 11.71
CA ARG A 201 -16.21 11.03 13.10
C ARG A 201 -14.79 10.81 13.63
N LYS A 202 -13.76 10.85 12.77
CA LYS A 202 -12.36 10.67 13.16
C LYS A 202 -11.63 11.99 13.38
N ILE A 203 -12.21 13.11 12.90
CA ILE A 203 -11.66 14.46 13.01
C ILE A 203 -12.27 15.20 14.22
N SER A 204 -13.43 14.79 14.70
CA SER A 204 -14.08 15.28 15.91
C SER A 204 -13.60 14.45 17.12
#